data_d1da1c5c661cf1a6e3b154926c1d5b62
#
_entry.id   d1da1c5c661cf1a6e3b154926c1d5b62
#
_cell.length_a   1.000
_cell.length_b   1.000
_cell.length_c   1.000
_cell.angle_alpha   90.00
_cell.angle_beta   90.00
_cell.angle_gamma   90.00
#
_symmetry.space_group_name_H-M   'P 1'
#
loop_
_entity.id
_entity.type
_entity.pdbx_description
1 polymer ?
#
loop_
_entity_poly.entity_id
_entity_poly.type
_entity_poly.pdbx_seq_one_letter_code
_entity_poly.pdbx_strand_id
1 'polypeptide(L)'
;MTIESIIPAHLCETAAWPDFISSLCEEIRALAESEQSRFAFAESCSSGLAAASIGEIAGISQYFCGSKVTYRDNTKHEWLAVTRDTLNRFTAVSEFTADEMVAGLLTSTSEADIGIAITGHLGPDAPAEIDGHVFTAIGFRDESNTDSFRVWTQEIRLNCKSRR
;
A
#
# COMPACT_ATOMS: atom_id res chain seq x y z
N MET A 1 -0.61 17.45 -5.53
CA MET A 1 0.24 16.93 -6.63
C MET A 1 -0.50 15.71 -7.17
N THR A 2 -0.96 15.76 -8.42
CA THR A 2 -1.71 14.63 -9.02
C THR A 2 -0.71 13.57 -9.47
N ILE A 3 -1.08 12.29 -9.38
CA ILE A 3 -0.23 11.15 -9.79
C ILE A 3 0.21 11.25 -11.26
N GLU A 4 -0.56 11.92 -12.12
CA GLU A 4 -0.17 12.23 -13.50
C GLU A 4 1.15 13.02 -13.59
N SER A 5 1.58 13.70 -12.51
CA SER A 5 2.87 14.39 -12.46
C SER A 5 4.03 13.49 -12.02
N ILE A 6 3.76 12.29 -11.52
CA ILE A 6 4.77 11.35 -10.99
C ILE A 6 5.07 10.26 -12.02
N ILE A 7 4.06 9.84 -12.79
CA ILE A 7 4.24 8.80 -13.81
C ILE A 7 4.38 9.47 -15.19
N PRO A 8 5.55 9.43 -15.80
CA PRO A 8 5.74 9.96 -17.15
C PRO A 8 4.80 9.28 -18.16
N ALA A 9 4.15 10.06 -19.02
CA ALA A 9 3.15 9.56 -19.97
C ALA A 9 3.66 8.45 -20.93
N HIS A 10 4.97 8.37 -21.17
CA HIS A 10 5.58 7.30 -21.99
C HIS A 10 5.65 5.94 -21.27
N LEU A 11 5.44 5.89 -19.97
CA LEU A 11 5.39 4.63 -19.20
C LEU A 11 4.04 3.92 -19.31
N CYS A 12 3.04 4.51 -19.96
CA CYS A 12 1.84 3.77 -20.35
C CYS A 12 2.09 2.69 -21.42
N GLU A 13 3.28 2.66 -22.03
CA GLU A 13 3.71 1.63 -22.96
C GLU A 13 4.52 0.55 -22.22
N THR A 14 4.02 -0.64 -22.21
CA THR A 14 4.30 -1.79 -21.33
C THR A 14 5.76 -2.25 -21.20
N ALA A 15 6.68 -1.81 -22.04
CA ALA A 15 8.08 -2.27 -22.04
C ALA A 15 9.00 -1.60 -21.00
N ALA A 16 8.64 -0.43 -20.50
CA ALA A 16 9.49 0.34 -19.57
C ALA A 16 9.10 0.17 -18.09
N TRP A 17 8.00 -0.52 -17.79
CA TRP A 17 7.53 -0.71 -16.42
C TRP A 17 8.51 -1.43 -15.48
N PRO A 18 9.16 -2.54 -15.89
CA PRO A 18 10.08 -3.24 -14.99
C PRO A 18 11.23 -2.34 -14.52
N ASP A 19 11.84 -1.60 -15.44
CA ASP A 19 12.96 -0.70 -15.11
C ASP A 19 12.52 0.46 -14.23
N PHE A 20 11.32 1.01 -14.47
CA PHE A 20 10.76 2.08 -13.66
C PHE A 20 10.42 1.61 -12.23
N ILE A 21 9.78 0.44 -12.09
CA ILE A 21 9.49 -0.15 -10.77
C ILE A 21 10.80 -0.44 -10.03
N SER A 22 11.79 -1.01 -10.70
CA SER A 22 13.11 -1.27 -10.11
C SER A 22 13.77 0.02 -9.60
N SER A 23 13.74 1.09 -10.40
CA SER A 23 14.27 2.40 -9.99
C SER A 23 13.55 2.96 -8.75
N LEU A 24 12.22 2.88 -8.71
CA LEU A 24 11.46 3.31 -7.52
C LEU A 24 11.79 2.48 -6.29
N CYS A 25 11.95 1.17 -6.45
CA CYS A 25 12.32 0.29 -5.34
C CYS A 25 13.72 0.61 -4.81
N GLU A 26 14.68 0.94 -5.67
CA GLU A 26 16.00 1.40 -5.25
C GLU A 26 15.95 2.75 -4.52
N GLU A 27 15.10 3.67 -4.96
CA GLU A 27 14.88 4.95 -4.26
C GLU A 27 14.27 4.73 -2.87
N ILE A 28 13.28 3.83 -2.74
CA ILE A 28 12.69 3.45 -1.44
C ILE A 28 13.76 2.85 -0.52
N ARG A 29 14.61 1.94 -1.04
CA ARG A 29 15.71 1.37 -0.27
C ARG A 29 16.68 2.44 0.21
N ALA A 30 17.10 3.35 -0.68
CA ALA A 30 18.03 4.42 -0.33
C ALA A 30 17.43 5.37 0.72
N LEU A 31 16.14 5.67 0.63
CA LEU A 31 15.44 6.48 1.63
C LEU A 31 15.36 5.76 2.98
N ALA A 32 14.97 4.49 2.99
CA ALA A 32 14.92 3.68 4.21
C ALA A 32 16.30 3.59 4.89
N GLU A 33 17.37 3.47 4.09
CA GLU A 33 18.75 3.47 4.57
C GLU A 33 19.14 4.83 5.17
N SER A 34 18.82 5.94 4.49
CA SER A 34 19.18 7.28 5.00
C SER A 34 18.46 7.64 6.29
N GLU A 35 17.19 7.24 6.41
CA GLU A 35 16.36 7.49 7.59
C GLU A 35 16.49 6.40 8.66
N GLN A 36 17.24 5.32 8.40
CA GLN A 36 17.36 4.14 9.26
C GLN A 36 15.99 3.57 9.69
N SER A 37 15.00 3.67 8.80
CA SER A 37 13.60 3.33 9.06
C SER A 37 13.23 2.01 8.43
N ARG A 38 12.45 1.21 9.14
CA ARG A 38 11.88 -0.05 8.66
C ARG A 38 10.44 0.13 8.23
N PHE A 39 10.04 -0.61 7.21
CA PHE A 39 8.68 -0.51 6.69
C PHE A 39 8.05 -1.85 6.41
N ALA A 40 6.70 -1.85 6.37
CA ALA A 40 5.89 -3.01 6.05
C ALA A 40 4.72 -2.63 5.14
N PHE A 41 4.16 -3.61 4.42
CA PHE A 41 3.01 -3.41 3.55
C PHE A 41 1.76 -4.16 4.03
N ALA A 42 0.57 -3.56 3.78
CA ALA A 42 -0.72 -4.20 3.85
C ALA A 42 -1.37 -4.11 2.45
N GLU A 43 -1.37 -5.21 1.73
CA GLU A 43 -1.79 -5.26 0.34
C GLU A 43 -3.16 -5.91 0.16
N SER A 44 -3.99 -5.34 -0.70
CA SER A 44 -5.25 -5.93 -1.12
C SER A 44 -5.29 -6.05 -2.64
N CYS A 45 -5.61 -5.00 -3.37
CA CYS A 45 -5.75 -5.05 -4.83
C CYS A 45 -4.45 -5.34 -5.59
N SER A 46 -3.30 -5.05 -5.02
CA SER A 46 -1.97 -5.36 -5.57
C SER A 46 -1.55 -6.82 -5.39
N SER A 47 -2.23 -7.58 -4.51
CA SER A 47 -2.03 -9.02 -4.33
C SER A 47 -0.59 -9.47 -4.04
N GLY A 48 0.20 -8.65 -3.35
CA GLY A 48 1.60 -8.96 -3.04
C GLY A 48 2.62 -8.42 -4.05
N LEU A 49 2.18 -7.67 -5.07
CA LEU A 49 3.07 -7.13 -6.09
C LEU A 49 4.07 -6.13 -5.52
N ALA A 50 3.64 -5.26 -4.59
CA ALA A 50 4.54 -4.31 -3.96
C ALA A 50 5.64 -5.01 -3.16
N ALA A 51 5.28 -6.04 -2.38
CA ALA A 51 6.23 -6.85 -1.64
C ALA A 51 7.19 -7.62 -2.55
N ALA A 52 6.67 -8.20 -3.64
CA ALA A 52 7.50 -8.92 -4.62
C ALA A 52 8.52 -7.99 -5.27
N SER A 53 8.07 -6.79 -5.72
CA SER A 53 8.94 -5.82 -6.39
C SER A 53 10.06 -5.31 -5.47
N ILE A 54 9.73 -4.92 -4.23
CA ILE A 54 10.75 -4.42 -3.29
C ILE A 54 11.69 -5.54 -2.84
N GLY A 55 11.18 -6.78 -2.77
CA GLY A 55 11.95 -7.96 -2.36
C GLY A 55 13.08 -8.35 -3.32
N GLU A 56 13.04 -7.88 -4.58
CA GLU A 56 14.09 -8.09 -5.57
C GLU A 56 15.34 -7.23 -5.31
N ILE A 57 15.25 -6.18 -4.48
CA ILE A 57 16.32 -5.23 -4.24
C ILE A 57 17.34 -5.80 -3.25
N ALA A 58 18.59 -5.84 -3.65
CA ALA A 58 19.68 -6.33 -2.80
C ALA A 58 19.81 -5.51 -1.50
N GLY A 59 19.90 -6.19 -0.36
CA GLY A 59 20.05 -5.56 0.96
C GLY A 59 18.75 -5.05 1.58
N ILE A 60 17.59 -5.15 0.90
CA ILE A 60 16.31 -4.63 1.40
C ILE A 60 15.88 -5.30 2.71
N SER A 61 16.34 -6.50 3.02
CA SER A 61 15.99 -7.24 4.24
C SER A 61 16.37 -6.52 5.54
N GLN A 62 17.22 -5.50 5.48
CA GLN A 62 17.53 -4.66 6.62
C GLN A 62 16.41 -3.68 6.97
N TYR A 63 15.55 -3.36 6.00
CA TYR A 63 14.53 -2.30 6.09
C TYR A 63 13.11 -2.81 5.87
N PHE A 64 12.92 -3.80 5.02
CA PHE A 64 11.60 -4.36 4.72
C PHE A 64 11.24 -5.49 5.69
N CYS A 65 10.23 -5.24 6.55
CA CYS A 65 9.75 -6.20 7.55
C CYS A 65 8.84 -7.29 6.96
N GLY A 66 8.19 -7.01 5.82
CA GLY A 66 7.27 -7.94 5.17
C GLY A 66 5.95 -7.31 4.73
N SER A 67 5.05 -8.16 4.23
CA SER A 67 3.72 -7.74 3.77
C SER A 67 2.62 -8.68 4.24
N LYS A 68 1.46 -8.12 4.60
CA LYS A 68 0.21 -8.85 4.82
C LYS A 68 -0.71 -8.67 3.62
N VAL A 69 -0.90 -9.74 2.85
CA VAL A 69 -1.79 -9.73 1.69
C VAL A 69 -3.21 -10.09 2.14
N THR A 70 -4.07 -9.09 2.31
CA THR A 70 -5.43 -9.22 2.84
C THR A 70 -6.47 -8.96 1.75
N TYR A 71 -6.70 -9.97 0.90
CA TYR A 71 -7.55 -9.84 -0.29
C TYR A 71 -9.06 -9.85 0.02
N ARG A 72 -9.47 -10.47 1.12
CA ARG A 72 -10.86 -10.62 1.54
C ARG A 72 -11.15 -9.79 2.81
N ASP A 73 -12.40 -9.41 3.00
CA ASP A 73 -12.85 -8.65 4.18
C ASP A 73 -12.52 -9.37 5.49
N ASN A 74 -12.72 -10.71 5.51
CA ASN A 74 -12.36 -11.49 6.69
C ASN A 74 -10.86 -11.40 7.02
N THR A 75 -9.98 -11.48 6.03
CA THR A 75 -8.54 -11.36 6.28
C THR A 75 -8.12 -9.94 6.66
N LYS A 76 -8.79 -8.91 6.14
CA LYS A 76 -8.61 -7.53 6.64
C LYS A 76 -8.98 -7.43 8.12
N HIS A 77 -10.10 -8.04 8.51
CA HIS A 77 -10.54 -8.06 9.90
C HIS A 77 -9.59 -8.88 10.79
N GLU A 78 -9.29 -10.11 10.41
CA GLU A 78 -8.55 -11.06 11.25
C GLU A 78 -7.06 -10.72 11.37
N TRP A 79 -6.42 -10.23 10.29
CA TRP A 79 -4.98 -10.02 10.27
C TRP A 79 -4.56 -8.57 10.51
N LEU A 80 -5.45 -7.62 10.25
CA LEU A 80 -5.19 -6.18 10.35
C LEU A 80 -6.16 -5.47 11.29
N ALA A 81 -7.04 -6.22 11.96
CA ALA A 81 -8.04 -5.68 12.89
C ALA A 81 -8.96 -4.59 12.30
N VAL A 82 -9.12 -4.55 10.96
CA VAL A 82 -10.12 -3.68 10.32
C VAL A 82 -11.49 -4.00 10.90
N THR A 83 -12.20 -2.99 11.39
CA THR A 83 -13.45 -3.22 12.11
C THR A 83 -14.57 -3.70 11.17
N ARG A 84 -15.46 -4.56 11.69
CA ARG A 84 -16.66 -4.97 10.93
C ARG A 84 -17.57 -3.79 10.62
N ASP A 85 -17.61 -2.80 11.51
CA ASP A 85 -18.40 -1.58 11.29
C ASP A 85 -17.85 -0.80 10.09
N THR A 86 -16.55 -0.60 10.00
CA THR A 86 -15.90 0.05 8.86
C THR A 86 -16.18 -0.68 7.55
N LEU A 87 -15.99 -2.01 7.52
CA LEU A 87 -16.25 -2.81 6.32
C LEU A 87 -17.72 -2.76 5.88
N ASN A 88 -18.68 -2.75 6.83
CA ASN A 88 -20.10 -2.71 6.53
C ASN A 88 -20.56 -1.32 6.06
N ARG A 89 -20.00 -0.24 6.60
CA ARG A 89 -20.42 1.13 6.31
C ARG A 89 -19.70 1.74 5.12
N PHE A 90 -18.42 1.46 4.97
CA PHE A 90 -17.54 2.12 4.01
C PHE A 90 -16.95 1.16 2.98
N THR A 91 -17.25 -0.12 3.07
CA THR A 91 -16.75 -1.20 2.21
C THR A 91 -15.25 -1.49 2.37
N ALA A 92 -14.77 -2.52 1.66
CA ALA A 92 -13.35 -2.91 1.65
C ALA A 92 -12.45 -1.88 0.95
N VAL A 93 -13.03 -0.96 0.17
CA VAL A 93 -12.30 0.04 -0.63
C VAL A 93 -12.78 1.42 -0.23
N SER A 94 -12.11 1.99 0.75
CA SER A 94 -12.39 3.33 1.28
C SER A 94 -11.16 3.86 2.02
N GLU A 95 -11.15 5.17 2.24
CA GLU A 95 -10.17 5.84 3.09
C GLU A 95 -10.12 5.22 4.49
N PHE A 96 -11.28 5.04 5.14
CA PHE A 96 -11.38 4.46 6.47
C PHE A 96 -10.80 3.03 6.55
N THR A 97 -11.03 2.22 5.52
CA THR A 97 -10.47 0.86 5.47
C THR A 97 -8.96 0.90 5.29
N ALA A 98 -8.42 1.79 4.45
CA ALA A 98 -6.98 1.95 4.28
C ALA A 98 -6.30 2.43 5.57
N ASP A 99 -6.93 3.36 6.30
CA ASP A 99 -6.45 3.86 7.59
C ASP A 99 -6.38 2.75 8.65
N GLU A 100 -7.45 1.96 8.78
CA GLU A 100 -7.47 0.83 9.72
C GLU A 100 -6.50 -0.28 9.30
N MET A 101 -6.32 -0.52 7.99
CA MET A 101 -5.33 -1.47 7.49
C MET A 101 -3.90 -1.09 7.89
N VAL A 102 -3.51 0.17 7.72
CA VAL A 102 -2.17 0.62 8.07
C VAL A 102 -1.96 0.66 9.58
N ALA A 103 -2.96 1.07 10.35
CA ALA A 103 -2.89 1.05 11.82
C ALA A 103 -2.74 -0.38 12.35
N GLY A 104 -3.53 -1.33 11.85
CA GLY A 104 -3.45 -2.74 12.22
C GLY A 104 -2.13 -3.40 11.79
N LEU A 105 -1.59 -2.99 10.64
CA LEU A 105 -0.26 -3.42 10.20
C LEU A 105 0.82 -3.00 11.19
N LEU A 106 0.87 -1.72 11.54
CA LEU A 106 1.87 -1.18 12.48
C LEU A 106 1.70 -1.75 13.88
N THR A 107 0.46 -1.93 14.36
CA THR A 107 0.19 -2.57 15.65
C THR A 107 0.74 -3.99 15.71
N SER A 108 0.64 -4.75 14.62
CA SER A 108 1.05 -6.16 14.56
C SER A 108 2.48 -6.37 14.04
N THR A 109 3.19 -5.29 13.72
CA THR A 109 4.59 -5.30 13.23
C THR A 109 5.38 -4.27 14.00
N SER A 110 5.74 -4.61 15.24
CA SER A 110 6.35 -3.65 16.19
C SER A 110 7.70 -3.09 15.76
N GLU A 111 8.41 -3.78 14.86
CA GLU A 111 9.69 -3.35 14.32
C GLU A 111 9.56 -2.39 13.12
N ALA A 112 8.35 -2.20 12.56
CA ALA A 112 8.14 -1.28 11.46
C ALA A 112 7.88 0.14 11.98
N ASP A 113 8.61 1.10 11.46
CA ASP A 113 8.45 2.54 11.73
C ASP A 113 7.40 3.13 10.79
N ILE A 114 7.30 2.57 9.56
CA ILE A 114 6.42 3.02 8.49
C ILE A 114 5.56 1.86 8.02
N GLY A 115 4.26 2.08 7.97
CA GLY A 115 3.31 1.17 7.34
C GLY A 115 2.75 1.76 6.06
N ILE A 116 2.56 0.94 5.03
CA ILE A 116 1.91 1.35 3.78
C ILE A 116 0.77 0.37 3.49
N ALA A 117 -0.45 0.89 3.36
CA ALA A 117 -1.62 0.10 3.00
C ALA A 117 -2.13 0.48 1.61
N ILE A 118 -2.63 -0.51 0.87
CA ILE A 118 -3.27 -0.31 -0.43
C ILE A 118 -4.51 -1.19 -0.55
N THR A 119 -5.64 -0.56 -0.85
CA THR A 119 -6.91 -1.24 -1.16
C THR A 119 -7.57 -0.58 -2.37
N GLY A 120 -8.26 -1.34 -3.20
CA GLY A 120 -8.84 -0.77 -4.42
C GLY A 120 -9.67 -1.75 -5.23
N HIS A 121 -10.40 -1.22 -6.19
CA HIS A 121 -11.11 -1.95 -7.21
C HIS A 121 -10.31 -1.90 -8.52
N LEU A 122 -9.68 -3.02 -8.86
CA LEU A 122 -8.90 -3.19 -10.09
C LEU A 122 -9.41 -4.43 -10.82
N GLY A 123 -10.48 -4.33 -11.53
CA GLY A 123 -10.90 -5.54 -12.19
C GLY A 123 -12.15 -5.42 -13.04
N PRO A 124 -12.31 -6.36 -14.00
CA PRO A 124 -13.37 -6.27 -14.98
C PRO A 124 -14.79 -6.37 -14.39
N ASP A 125 -14.92 -6.91 -13.18
CA ASP A 125 -16.21 -7.13 -12.51
C ASP A 125 -16.55 -6.03 -11.47
N ALA A 126 -15.73 -4.99 -11.35
CA ALA A 126 -16.04 -3.86 -10.50
C ALA A 126 -17.15 -3.02 -11.15
N PRO A 127 -18.10 -2.45 -10.37
CA PRO A 127 -19.01 -1.45 -10.89
C PRO A 127 -18.25 -0.29 -11.54
N ALA A 128 -18.75 0.19 -12.70
CA ALA A 128 -18.02 1.16 -13.54
C ALA A 128 -17.69 2.47 -12.78
N GLU A 129 -18.52 2.82 -11.79
CA GLU A 129 -18.38 4.03 -10.99
C GLU A 129 -17.21 3.98 -10.00
N ILE A 130 -16.79 2.77 -9.62
CA ILE A 130 -15.72 2.54 -8.64
C ILE A 130 -14.52 1.76 -9.20
N ASP A 131 -14.58 1.33 -10.45
CA ASP A 131 -13.44 0.69 -11.10
C ASP A 131 -12.28 1.68 -11.25
N GLY A 132 -11.08 1.25 -10.88
CA GLY A 132 -9.90 2.11 -10.82
C GLY A 132 -9.76 2.95 -9.55
N HIS A 133 -10.73 2.91 -8.60
CA HIS A 133 -10.55 3.57 -7.31
C HIS A 133 -9.60 2.78 -6.43
N VAL A 134 -8.56 3.44 -5.99
CA VAL A 134 -7.53 2.90 -5.09
C VAL A 134 -7.31 3.89 -3.95
N PHE A 135 -7.29 3.39 -2.73
CA PHE A 135 -6.88 4.14 -1.55
C PHE A 135 -5.53 3.62 -1.07
N THR A 136 -4.61 4.56 -0.85
CA THR A 136 -3.31 4.28 -0.23
C THR A 136 -3.22 5.04 1.07
N ALA A 137 -2.77 4.39 2.13
CA ALA A 137 -2.50 5.02 3.42
C ALA A 137 -1.05 4.79 3.82
N ILE A 138 -0.39 5.84 4.31
CA ILE A 138 0.94 5.76 4.90
C ILE A 138 0.81 6.13 6.38
N GLY A 139 1.25 5.23 7.25
CA GLY A 139 1.28 5.43 8.69
C GLY A 139 2.71 5.54 9.18
N PHE A 140 2.94 6.47 10.08
CA PHE A 140 4.21 6.66 10.76
C PHE A 140 4.03 6.41 12.24
N ARG A 141 4.87 5.56 12.83
CA ARG A 141 4.89 5.34 14.26
C ARG A 141 5.37 6.60 14.98
N ASP A 142 4.69 6.98 16.05
CA ASP A 142 5.11 8.13 16.85
C ASP A 142 6.26 7.71 17.77
N GLU A 143 7.38 8.40 17.70
CA GLU A 143 8.55 8.12 18.56
C GLU A 143 8.26 8.34 20.05
N SER A 144 7.34 9.25 20.37
CA SER A 144 6.97 9.59 21.76
C SER A 144 5.91 8.65 22.33
N ASN A 145 5.14 7.97 21.48
CA ASN A 145 4.10 7.03 21.86
C ASN A 145 3.95 5.94 20.77
N THR A 146 4.59 4.82 20.98
CA THR A 146 4.64 3.71 20.02
C THR A 146 3.27 3.08 19.70
N ASP A 147 2.24 3.39 20.50
CA ASP A 147 0.85 2.94 20.26
C ASP A 147 0.03 3.95 19.45
N SER A 148 0.62 5.09 19.06
CA SER A 148 -0.02 6.08 18.21
C SER A 148 0.65 6.15 16.83
N PHE A 149 -0.16 6.45 15.82
CA PHE A 149 0.28 6.54 14.43
C PHE A 149 -0.25 7.83 13.81
N ARG A 150 0.60 8.51 13.05
CA ARG A 150 0.17 9.58 12.15
C ARG A 150 -0.11 8.94 10.82
N VAL A 151 -1.35 9.04 10.33
CA VAL A 151 -1.77 8.45 9.07
C VAL A 151 -2.08 9.55 8.06
N TRP A 152 -1.64 9.34 6.83
CA TRP A 152 -1.99 10.14 5.68
C TRP A 152 -2.54 9.22 4.58
N THR A 153 -3.74 9.53 4.09
CA THR A 153 -4.42 8.71 3.09
C THR A 153 -4.71 9.50 1.83
N GLN A 154 -4.61 8.84 0.70
CA GLN A 154 -4.87 9.40 -0.62
C GLN A 154 -5.75 8.46 -1.45
N GLU A 155 -6.77 9.02 -2.09
CA GLU A 155 -7.51 8.38 -3.17
C GLU A 155 -6.75 8.57 -4.49
N ILE A 156 -6.63 7.49 -5.26
CA ILE A 156 -6.06 7.44 -6.59
C ILE A 156 -7.12 6.91 -7.53
N ARG A 157 -7.30 7.55 -8.68
CA ARG A 157 -8.18 7.07 -9.75
C ARG A 157 -7.35 6.65 -10.94
N LEU A 158 -7.34 5.35 -11.22
CA LEU A 158 -6.64 4.78 -12.34
C LEU A 158 -7.58 4.72 -13.55
N ASN A 159 -7.16 5.29 -14.66
CA ASN A 159 -7.90 5.26 -15.93
C ASN A 159 -7.59 4.00 -16.77
N CYS A 160 -7.14 2.92 -16.14
CA CYS A 160 -6.80 1.68 -16.81
C CYS A 160 -8.01 0.76 -16.93
N LYS A 161 -8.34 0.35 -18.16
CA LYS A 161 -9.45 -0.58 -18.44
C LYS A 161 -9.10 -2.06 -18.26
N SER A 162 -7.93 -2.41 -17.77
CA SER A 162 -7.55 -3.80 -17.54
C SER A 162 -6.39 -3.94 -16.56
N ARG A 163 -6.37 -5.08 -15.85
CA ARG A 163 -5.26 -5.54 -14.99
C ARG A 163 -4.05 -6.07 -15.76
N ARG A 164 -4.02 -5.93 -17.07
CA ARG A 164 -2.95 -6.50 -17.91
C ARG A 164 -1.92 -5.46 -18.25
#